data_831a2f498585c20603db08e41e1707ec
#
_entry.id   831a2f498585c20603db08e41e1707ec
#
_cell.length_a   1.000
_cell.length_b   1.000
_cell.length_c   1.000
_cell.angle_alpha   90.00
_cell.angle_beta   90.00
_cell.angle_gamma   90.00
#
_symmetry.space_group_name_H-M   'P 1'
#
loop_
_entity.id
_entity.type
_entity.pdbx_description
1 polymer ?
#
loop_
_entity_poly.entity_id
_entity_poly.type
_entity_poly.pdbx_seq_one_letter_code
_entity_poly.pdbx_strand_id
1 'polypeptide(L)'
;EYDTPMNLSTMNQDIFLYSVKRYKEKLHEQIHVENRTIALREPLADLYETLFNITIICLNMLHILTAKSKQEITVENELLFCRKNEDYGDSFEDFGLTAVIIRMNDKINRIISLLEKKREGNVKDERIEDTISDLYNYGVIGLMYKNKVDLKNK
;
A
#
# COMPACT_ATOMS: atom_id res chain seq x y z
N GLU A 1 -22.01 0.36 -2.28
CA GLU A 1 -21.60 1.51 -1.48
C GLU A 1 -20.10 1.69 -1.50
N TYR A 2 -19.37 0.62 -1.16
CA TYR A 2 -17.92 0.68 -1.13
C TYR A 2 -17.29 0.52 -2.50
N ASP A 3 -18.07 0.14 -3.49
CA ASP A 3 -17.65 0.06 -4.88
C ASP A 3 -17.82 1.40 -5.62
N THR A 4 -18.46 2.36 -4.96
CA THR A 4 -18.55 3.71 -5.49
C THR A 4 -17.18 4.37 -5.42
N PRO A 5 -16.74 5.06 -6.49
CA PRO A 5 -15.46 5.77 -6.43
C PRO A 5 -15.42 6.70 -5.24
N MET A 6 -14.47 6.46 -4.33
CA MET A 6 -14.28 7.32 -3.18
C MET A 6 -13.62 8.63 -3.61
N ASN A 7 -14.24 9.74 -3.25
CA ASN A 7 -13.61 11.04 -3.38
C ASN A 7 -13.10 11.50 -2.01
N LEU A 8 -12.34 12.58 -1.99
CA LEU A 8 -11.73 13.09 -0.76
C LEU A 8 -12.74 13.47 0.29
N SER A 9 -13.93 13.94 -0.11
CA SER A 9 -14.95 14.41 0.82
C SER A 9 -15.63 13.24 1.58
N THR A 10 -15.58 12.02 1.04
CA THR A 10 -16.19 10.87 1.68
C THR A 10 -15.19 9.98 2.42
N MET A 11 -13.89 10.19 2.20
CA MET A 11 -12.86 9.41 2.89
C MET A 11 -12.78 9.84 4.35
N ASN A 12 -12.98 8.91 5.27
CA ASN A 12 -12.78 9.10 6.70
C ASN A 12 -12.09 7.86 7.29
N GLN A 13 -11.80 7.91 8.58
CA GLN A 13 -11.08 6.81 9.23
C GLN A 13 -11.83 5.49 9.17
N ASP A 14 -13.15 5.50 9.27
CA ASP A 14 -13.95 4.28 9.22
C ASP A 14 -13.93 3.64 7.83
N ILE A 15 -14.08 4.46 6.81
CA ILE A 15 -14.02 4.00 5.42
C ILE A 15 -12.61 3.49 5.10
N PHE A 16 -11.59 4.19 5.54
CA PHE A 16 -10.21 3.78 5.36
C PHE A 16 -9.93 2.44 6.04
N LEU A 17 -10.35 2.28 7.30
CA LEU A 17 -10.20 1.04 8.05
C LEU A 17 -10.90 -0.13 7.35
N TYR A 18 -12.12 0.08 6.90
CA TYR A 18 -12.85 -0.94 6.14
C TYR A 18 -12.07 -1.34 4.87
N SER A 19 -11.59 -0.35 4.15
CA SER A 19 -10.87 -0.57 2.89
C SER A 19 -9.57 -1.35 3.10
N VAL A 20 -8.77 -0.99 4.11
CA VAL A 20 -7.51 -1.71 4.36
C VAL A 20 -7.75 -3.15 4.82
N LYS A 21 -8.82 -3.41 5.59
CA LYS A 21 -9.19 -4.77 5.97
C LYS A 21 -9.58 -5.60 4.75
N ARG A 22 -10.35 -5.03 3.84
CA ARG A 22 -10.77 -5.70 2.60
C ARG A 22 -9.55 -6.01 1.72
N TYR A 23 -8.66 -5.05 1.55
CA TYR A 23 -7.46 -5.26 0.73
C TYR A 23 -6.47 -6.22 1.38
N LYS A 24 -6.42 -6.28 2.71
CA LYS A 24 -5.65 -7.29 3.41
C LYS A 24 -6.09 -8.69 2.99
N GLU A 25 -7.40 -8.95 2.99
CA GLU A 25 -7.95 -10.23 2.56
C GLU A 25 -7.55 -10.55 1.11
N LYS A 26 -7.66 -9.57 0.22
CA LYS A 26 -7.26 -9.73 -1.18
C LYS A 26 -5.78 -10.04 -1.33
N LEU A 27 -4.91 -9.38 -0.57
CA LEU A 27 -3.48 -9.68 -0.60
C LEU A 27 -3.20 -11.10 -0.14
N HIS A 28 -3.89 -11.57 0.89
CA HIS A 28 -3.75 -12.96 1.37
C HIS A 28 -4.16 -13.98 0.31
N GLU A 29 -5.21 -13.71 -0.43
CA GLU A 29 -5.64 -14.57 -1.53
C GLU A 29 -4.64 -14.57 -2.68
N GLN A 30 -3.97 -13.46 -2.91
CA GLN A 30 -3.15 -13.22 -4.09
C GLN A 30 -1.65 -13.40 -3.86
N ILE A 31 -1.22 -13.62 -2.62
CA ILE A 31 0.21 -13.67 -2.28
C ILE A 31 0.98 -14.74 -3.06
N HIS A 32 0.31 -15.81 -3.45
CA HIS A 32 0.94 -16.94 -4.16
C HIS A 32 0.88 -16.81 -5.68
N VAL A 33 0.28 -15.74 -6.20
CA VAL A 33 0.11 -15.57 -7.65
C VAL A 33 1.46 -15.50 -8.36
N GLU A 34 2.42 -14.80 -7.76
CA GLU A 34 3.77 -14.70 -8.32
C GLU A 34 4.46 -16.06 -8.42
N ASN A 35 4.27 -16.91 -7.40
CA ASN A 35 4.91 -18.22 -7.33
C ASN A 35 4.25 -19.27 -8.23
N ARG A 36 3.01 -19.06 -8.60
CA ARG A 36 2.27 -19.98 -9.49
C ARG A 36 2.58 -19.76 -10.95
N THR A 37 3.45 -18.87 -11.21
CA THR A 37 4.01 -18.54 -12.51
C THR A 37 3.10 -18.49 -13.73
N ILE A 38 3.24 -17.42 -14.43
CA ILE A 38 3.38 -17.43 -15.88
C ILE A 38 2.12 -17.83 -16.65
N ALA A 39 1.35 -18.80 -16.19
CA ALA A 39 0.21 -19.30 -16.94
C ALA A 39 -1.01 -18.39 -16.87
N LEU A 40 -1.07 -17.49 -15.88
CA LEU A 40 -2.30 -16.75 -15.61
C LEU A 40 -2.00 -15.25 -15.49
N ARG A 41 -2.14 -14.54 -16.59
CA ARG A 41 -2.02 -13.07 -16.61
C ARG A 41 -3.07 -12.37 -15.76
N GLU A 42 -4.28 -12.94 -15.71
CA GLU A 42 -5.41 -12.34 -14.99
C GLU A 42 -5.20 -12.25 -13.48
N PRO A 43 -4.78 -13.32 -12.78
CA PRO A 43 -4.50 -13.21 -11.35
C PRO A 43 -3.41 -12.21 -11.01
N LEU A 44 -2.40 -12.07 -11.87
CA LEU A 44 -1.36 -11.08 -11.68
C LEU A 44 -1.88 -9.66 -11.91
N ALA A 45 -2.74 -9.48 -12.90
CA ALA A 45 -3.40 -8.19 -13.13
C ALA A 45 -4.27 -7.80 -11.95
N ASP A 46 -5.00 -8.74 -11.36
CA ASP A 46 -5.81 -8.50 -10.16
C ASP A 46 -4.94 -8.08 -8.96
N LEU A 47 -3.78 -8.71 -8.80
CA LEU A 47 -2.83 -8.33 -7.76
C LEU A 47 -2.36 -6.87 -7.96
N TYR A 48 -1.97 -6.50 -9.16
CA TYR A 48 -1.53 -5.14 -9.44
C TYR A 48 -2.66 -4.12 -9.25
N GLU A 49 -3.89 -4.48 -9.60
CA GLU A 49 -5.05 -3.63 -9.32
C GLU A 49 -5.22 -3.42 -7.80
N THR A 50 -5.09 -4.48 -7.02
CA THR A 50 -5.14 -4.38 -5.55
C THR A 50 -4.04 -3.46 -5.02
N LEU A 51 -2.81 -3.61 -5.50
CA LEU A 51 -1.70 -2.74 -5.11
C LEU A 51 -1.97 -1.28 -5.47
N PHE A 52 -2.50 -1.03 -6.65
CA PHE A 52 -2.87 0.31 -7.09
C PHE A 52 -3.94 0.91 -6.19
N ASN A 53 -4.98 0.16 -5.89
CA ASN A 53 -6.07 0.63 -5.03
C ASN A 53 -5.59 0.96 -3.62
N ILE A 54 -4.72 0.13 -3.04
CA ILE A 54 -4.12 0.41 -1.74
C ILE A 54 -3.32 1.71 -1.80
N THR A 55 -2.52 1.88 -2.83
CA THR A 55 -1.69 3.08 -3.02
C THR A 55 -2.55 4.34 -3.09
N ILE A 56 -3.65 4.29 -3.83
CA ILE A 56 -4.56 5.43 -4.00
C ILE A 56 -5.28 5.76 -2.68
N ILE A 57 -5.78 4.78 -1.94
CA ILE A 57 -6.46 5.08 -0.68
C ILE A 57 -5.49 5.64 0.35
N CYS A 58 -4.24 5.19 0.36
CA CYS A 58 -3.21 5.74 1.23
C CYS A 58 -2.93 7.20 0.88
N LEU A 59 -2.80 7.51 -0.40
CA LEU A 59 -2.58 8.88 -0.85
C LEU A 59 -3.73 9.80 -0.46
N ASN A 60 -4.98 9.35 -0.64
CA ASN A 60 -6.15 10.10 -0.25
C ASN A 60 -6.19 10.34 1.25
N MET A 61 -5.89 9.30 2.05
CA MET A 61 -5.90 9.43 3.49
C MET A 61 -4.79 10.36 4.00
N LEU A 62 -3.60 10.26 3.44
CA LEU A 62 -2.49 11.17 3.78
C LEU A 62 -2.83 12.62 3.44
N HIS A 63 -3.48 12.85 2.31
CA HIS A 63 -3.93 14.19 1.93
C HIS A 63 -4.88 14.77 3.00
N ILE A 64 -5.82 13.96 3.48
CA ILE A 64 -6.78 14.38 4.50
C ILE A 64 -6.09 14.64 5.85
N LEU A 65 -5.21 13.73 6.26
CA LEU A 65 -4.56 13.81 7.58
C LEU A 65 -3.52 14.94 7.66
N THR A 66 -2.82 15.22 6.58
CA THR A 66 -1.72 16.19 6.59
C THR A 66 -2.09 17.54 6.01
N ALA A 67 -3.22 17.66 5.33
CA ALA A 67 -3.63 18.83 4.56
C ALA A 67 -2.64 19.23 3.45
N LYS A 68 -1.67 18.38 3.13
CA LYS A 68 -0.73 18.56 2.02
C LYS A 68 -1.39 18.13 0.72
N SER A 69 -0.97 18.72 -0.41
CA SER A 69 -1.43 18.29 -1.71
C SER A 69 -0.92 16.89 -2.02
N LYS A 70 -1.62 16.17 -2.88
CA LYS A 70 -1.17 14.85 -3.32
C LYS A 70 0.20 14.89 -4.00
N GLN A 71 0.48 15.98 -4.72
CA GLN A 71 1.78 16.19 -5.35
C GLN A 71 2.90 16.31 -4.31
N GLU A 72 2.69 17.09 -3.26
CA GLU A 72 3.66 17.22 -2.18
C GLU A 72 3.93 15.89 -1.50
N ILE A 73 2.86 15.13 -1.21
CA ILE A 73 2.96 13.82 -0.58
C ILE A 73 3.77 12.87 -1.47
N THR A 74 3.48 12.85 -2.75
CA THR A 74 4.17 11.98 -3.72
C THR A 74 5.66 12.31 -3.77
N VAL A 75 6.01 13.58 -3.85
CA VAL A 75 7.42 14.01 -3.91
C VAL A 75 8.15 13.69 -2.61
N GLU A 76 7.55 13.99 -1.46
CA GLU A 76 8.16 13.70 -0.16
C GLU A 76 8.42 12.20 0.03
N ASN A 77 7.47 11.36 -0.37
CA ASN A 77 7.62 9.91 -0.24
C ASN A 77 8.65 9.35 -1.22
N GLU A 78 8.74 9.91 -2.41
CA GLU A 78 9.77 9.54 -3.37
C GLU A 78 11.17 9.83 -2.82
N LEU A 79 11.38 11.03 -2.25
CA LEU A 79 12.64 11.40 -1.64
C LEU A 79 12.99 10.49 -0.46
N LEU A 80 12.03 10.19 0.37
CA LEU A 80 12.22 9.28 1.51
C LEU A 80 12.61 7.88 1.05
N PHE A 81 11.93 7.38 0.02
CA PHE A 81 12.24 6.08 -0.58
C PHE A 81 13.67 6.04 -1.11
N CYS A 82 14.10 7.06 -1.85
CA CYS A 82 15.45 7.13 -2.39
C CYS A 82 16.50 7.09 -1.28
N ARG A 83 16.29 7.83 -0.20
CA ARG A 83 17.21 7.82 0.94
C ARG A 83 17.29 6.47 1.62
N LYS A 84 16.15 5.83 1.86
CA LYS A 84 16.10 4.50 2.48
C LYS A 84 16.75 3.45 1.58
N ASN A 85 16.53 3.55 0.28
CA ASN A 85 17.09 2.60 -0.67
C ASN A 85 18.63 2.72 -0.76
N GLU A 86 19.19 3.92 -0.58
CA GLU A 86 20.64 4.10 -0.48
C GLU A 86 21.23 3.32 0.70
N ASP A 87 20.51 3.28 1.83
CA ASP A 87 20.97 2.57 3.03
C ASP A 87 20.83 1.05 2.92
N TYR A 88 19.75 0.58 2.31
CA TYR A 88 19.42 -0.85 2.28
C TYR A 88 19.73 -1.53 0.94
N GLY A 89 20.13 -0.75 -0.07
CA GLY A 89 20.36 -1.26 -1.42
C GLY A 89 19.06 -1.78 -2.03
N ASP A 90 19.20 -2.65 -3.02
CA ASP A 90 18.06 -3.21 -3.74
C ASP A 90 17.55 -4.50 -3.10
N SER A 91 17.42 -4.51 -1.77
CA SER A 91 17.03 -5.71 -1.03
C SER A 91 15.70 -6.33 -1.48
N PHE A 92 14.80 -5.53 -2.04
CA PHE A 92 13.53 -6.04 -2.57
C PHE A 92 13.71 -6.90 -3.82
N GLU A 93 14.82 -6.80 -4.51
CA GLU A 93 15.08 -7.63 -5.68
C GLU A 93 15.35 -9.08 -5.32
N ASP A 94 15.78 -9.36 -4.09
CA ASP A 94 16.10 -10.71 -3.64
C ASP A 94 14.88 -11.62 -3.60
N PHE A 95 13.74 -11.10 -3.15
CA PHE A 95 12.52 -11.88 -2.93
C PHE A 95 11.31 -11.38 -3.73
N GLY A 96 11.50 -10.31 -4.48
CA GLY A 96 10.52 -9.81 -5.42
C GLY A 96 9.21 -9.33 -4.79
N LEU A 97 8.14 -9.52 -5.52
CA LEU A 97 6.81 -9.02 -5.16
C LEU A 97 6.27 -9.64 -3.87
N THR A 98 6.60 -10.90 -3.61
CA THR A 98 6.19 -11.58 -2.38
C THR A 98 6.70 -10.85 -1.14
N ALA A 99 7.95 -10.38 -1.17
CA ALA A 99 8.52 -9.60 -0.07
C ALA A 99 7.76 -8.30 0.15
N VAL A 100 7.41 -7.61 -0.93
CA VAL A 100 6.64 -6.36 -0.87
C VAL A 100 5.28 -6.61 -0.22
N ILE A 101 4.58 -7.66 -0.64
CA ILE A 101 3.25 -8.00 -0.11
C ILE A 101 3.33 -8.31 1.40
N ILE A 102 4.34 -9.04 1.83
CA ILE A 102 4.54 -9.33 3.25
C ILE A 102 4.71 -8.05 4.05
N ARG A 103 5.54 -7.13 3.56
CA ARG A 103 5.75 -5.83 4.22
C ARG A 103 4.47 -4.99 4.24
N MET A 104 3.72 -5.00 3.15
CA MET A 104 2.43 -4.31 3.10
C MET A 104 1.46 -4.87 4.14
N ASN A 105 1.41 -6.19 4.26
CA ASN A 105 0.56 -6.84 5.26
C ASN A 105 0.93 -6.39 6.69
N ASP A 106 2.21 -6.29 7.00
CA ASP A 106 2.66 -5.81 8.31
C ASP A 106 2.17 -4.38 8.58
N LYS A 107 2.28 -3.51 7.59
CA LYS A 107 1.82 -2.12 7.72
C LYS A 107 0.30 -2.02 7.83
N ILE A 108 -0.42 -2.83 7.08
CA ILE A 108 -1.89 -2.89 7.18
C ILE A 108 -2.31 -3.34 8.57
N ASN A 109 -1.68 -4.39 9.12
CA ASN A 109 -1.98 -4.84 10.48
C ASN A 109 -1.73 -3.76 11.53
N ARG A 110 -0.65 -3.00 11.36
CA ARG A 110 -0.36 -1.89 12.25
C ARG A 110 -1.40 -0.78 12.14
N ILE A 111 -1.82 -0.43 10.94
CA ILE A 111 -2.87 0.57 10.71
C ILE A 111 -4.17 0.13 11.37
N ILE A 112 -4.58 -1.12 11.16
CA ILE A 112 -5.79 -1.67 11.78
C ILE A 112 -5.70 -1.57 13.30
N SER A 113 -4.59 -1.99 13.88
CA SER A 113 -4.37 -1.93 15.31
C SER A 113 -4.44 -0.49 15.84
N LEU A 114 -3.78 0.45 15.18
CA LEU A 114 -3.78 1.85 15.60
C LEU A 114 -5.17 2.47 15.52
N LEU A 115 -5.93 2.22 14.46
CA LEU A 115 -7.27 2.77 14.33
C LEU A 115 -8.25 2.16 15.32
N GLU A 116 -8.17 0.88 15.59
CA GLU A 116 -9.03 0.21 16.56
C GLU A 116 -8.71 0.66 17.98
N LYS A 117 -7.44 0.78 18.34
CA LYS A 117 -7.02 1.32 19.64
C LYS A 117 -7.42 2.76 19.83
N LYS A 118 -7.36 3.56 18.79
CA LYS A 118 -7.81 4.96 18.84
C LYS A 118 -9.28 5.06 19.17
N ARG A 119 -10.11 4.16 18.61
CA ARG A 119 -11.52 4.07 18.95
C ARG A 119 -11.74 3.73 20.41
N GLU A 120 -10.87 2.89 20.96
CA GLU A 120 -10.91 2.50 22.37
C GLU A 120 -10.29 3.56 23.30
N GLY A 121 -9.72 4.62 22.73
CA GLY A 121 -9.07 5.66 23.49
C GLY A 121 -7.70 5.33 24.04
N ASN A 122 -7.08 4.26 23.52
CA ASN A 122 -5.84 3.69 24.06
C ASN A 122 -4.56 4.19 23.37
N VAL A 123 -4.68 4.92 22.27
CA VAL A 123 -3.51 5.38 21.51
C VAL A 123 -3.36 6.88 21.64
N LYS A 124 -2.23 7.34 22.16
CA LYS A 124 -1.97 8.76 22.35
C LYS A 124 -0.91 9.32 21.41
N ASP A 125 0.14 8.56 21.06
CA ASP A 125 1.36 9.13 20.51
C ASP A 125 1.89 8.45 19.25
N GLU A 126 1.26 7.42 18.73
CA GLU A 126 1.73 6.78 17.52
C GLU A 126 1.22 7.49 16.27
N ARG A 127 2.14 7.78 15.36
CA ARG A 127 1.84 8.54 14.15
C ARG A 127 1.37 7.60 13.06
N ILE A 128 0.06 7.53 12.90
CA ILE A 128 -0.54 6.71 11.86
C ILE A 128 -0.10 7.16 10.46
N GLU A 129 0.17 8.45 10.28
CA GLU A 129 0.65 8.98 9.01
C GLU A 129 1.92 8.30 8.54
N ASP A 130 2.85 8.03 9.45
CA ASP A 130 4.10 7.37 9.09
C ASP A 130 3.86 5.95 8.57
N THR A 131 2.96 5.22 9.20
CA THR A 131 2.61 3.86 8.77
C THR A 131 1.87 3.85 7.44
N ILE A 132 0.97 4.82 7.23
CA ILE A 132 0.27 4.97 5.94
C ILE A 132 1.26 5.33 4.84
N SER A 133 2.23 6.21 5.13
CA SER A 133 3.30 6.56 4.19
C SER A 133 4.13 5.33 3.81
N ASP A 134 4.46 4.48 4.79
CA ASP A 134 5.19 3.24 4.51
C ASP A 134 4.37 2.32 3.61
N LEU A 135 3.09 2.15 3.88
CA LEU A 135 2.22 1.32 3.05
C LEU A 135 2.11 1.89 1.63
N TYR A 136 1.98 3.20 1.50
CA TYR A 136 1.98 3.87 0.20
C TYR A 136 3.26 3.55 -0.58
N ASN A 137 4.40 3.67 0.06
CA ASN A 137 5.70 3.43 -0.57
C ASN A 137 5.87 1.96 -1.02
N TYR A 138 5.47 1.00 -0.20
CA TYR A 138 5.48 -0.40 -0.60
C TYR A 138 4.54 -0.68 -1.77
N GLY A 139 3.37 -0.03 -1.79
CA GLY A 139 2.46 -0.11 -2.93
C GLY A 139 3.10 0.38 -4.22
N VAL A 140 3.79 1.51 -4.17
CA VAL A 140 4.54 2.05 -5.32
C VAL A 140 5.64 1.09 -5.75
N ILE A 141 6.42 0.54 -4.81
CA ILE A 141 7.45 -0.44 -5.11
C ILE A 141 6.85 -1.66 -5.82
N GLY A 142 5.72 -2.17 -5.33
CA GLY A 142 5.02 -3.28 -5.95
C GLY A 142 4.61 -2.98 -7.39
N LEU A 143 4.10 -1.78 -7.63
CA LEU A 143 3.71 -1.36 -8.98
C LEU A 143 4.91 -1.20 -9.92
N MET A 144 6.08 -0.86 -9.39
CA MET A 144 7.32 -0.82 -10.20
C MET A 144 7.70 -2.20 -10.71
N TYR A 145 7.40 -3.27 -9.97
CA TYR A 145 7.63 -4.63 -10.44
C TYR A 145 6.81 -4.97 -11.68
N LYS A 146 5.62 -4.41 -11.81
CA LYS A 146 4.81 -4.59 -13.01
C LYS A 146 5.59 -4.17 -14.26
N ASN A 147 6.21 -2.99 -14.22
CA ASN A 147 6.96 -2.47 -15.34
C ASN A 147 8.15 -3.37 -15.69
N LYS A 148 8.84 -3.92 -14.68
CA LYS A 148 9.94 -4.86 -14.91
C LYS A 148 9.46 -6.15 -15.60
N VAL A 149 8.33 -6.69 -15.15
CA VAL A 149 7.74 -7.90 -15.75
C VAL A 149 7.32 -7.63 -17.18
N ASP A 150 6.65 -6.51 -17.43
CA ASP A 150 6.21 -6.13 -18.78
C ASP A 150 7.40 -5.96 -19.73
N LEU A 151 8.50 -5.37 -19.27
CA LEU A 151 9.71 -5.21 -20.05
C LEU A 151 10.38 -6.55 -20.38
N LYS A 152 10.36 -7.51 -19.46
CA LYS A 152 10.94 -8.83 -19.68
C LYS A 152 10.13 -9.68 -20.68
N ASN A 153 8.85 -9.40 -20.82
CA ASN A 153 7.94 -10.15 -21.68
C ASN A 153 7.83 -9.56 -23.09
N LYS A 154 8.57 -8.51 -23.38
CA LYS A 154 8.68 -7.95 -24.73
C LYS A 154 9.84 -8.63 -25.49
#